data_5b8c35b453606a882f2ba8a0af75ed23
#
_entry.id   5b8c35b453606a882f2ba8a0af75ed23
#
_cell.length_a   1.000
_cell.length_b   1.000
_cell.length_c   1.000
_cell.angle_alpha   90.00
_cell.angle_beta   90.00
_cell.angle_gamma   90.00
#
_symmetry.space_group_name_H-M   'P 1'
#
loop_
_entity.id
_entity.type
_entity.pdbx_description
1 polymer ?
#
loop_
_entity_poly.entity_id
_entity_poly.type
_entity_poly.pdbx_seq_one_letter_code
_entity_poly.pdbx_strand_id
1 'polypeptide(L)'
;MKPRIGIIPGDPGGIGPELIAKLLADPEVREKADILLIGDRHLFEMGQAQAGAEIEMVACDARKDDWTDIGGLAIHERETIAADDVRLAEVTYANGHSALSNLNCALEMARDGIIDAITFGPFNKAALIEAGLG
;
A
#
# COMPACT_ATOMS: atom_id res chain seq x y z
N MET A 1 6.32 14.69 17.77
CA MET A 1 6.63 14.29 16.38
C MET A 1 5.82 13.05 16.01
N LYS A 2 5.17 13.08 14.86
CA LYS A 2 4.39 11.94 14.39
C LYS A 2 5.29 10.86 13.80
N PRO A 3 5.02 9.57 14.05
CA PRO A 3 5.71 8.52 13.33
C PRO A 3 5.31 8.55 11.83
N ARG A 4 6.27 8.22 10.98
CA ARG A 4 6.07 8.13 9.54
C ARG A 4 5.85 6.67 9.17
N ILE A 5 4.65 6.35 8.73
CA ILE A 5 4.24 4.97 8.49
C ILE A 5 3.96 4.75 7.01
N GLY A 6 4.66 3.78 6.42
CA GLY A 6 4.37 3.31 5.08
C GLY A 6 3.31 2.21 5.12
N ILE A 7 2.32 2.30 4.25
CA ILE A 7 1.25 1.29 4.15
C ILE A 7 1.26 0.68 2.75
N ILE A 8 1.36 -0.64 2.69
CA ILE A 8 1.30 -1.40 1.45
C ILE A 8 0.03 -2.26 1.41
N PRO A 9 -0.50 -2.57 0.21
CA PRO A 9 -1.78 -3.29 0.09
C PRO A 9 -1.77 -4.72 0.62
N GLY A 10 -0.62 -5.38 0.67
CA GLY A 10 -0.54 -6.82 0.86
C GLY A 10 -0.87 -7.55 -0.44
N ASP A 11 -1.56 -8.68 -0.36
CA ASP A 11 -2.00 -9.41 -1.56
C ASP A 11 -3.13 -8.64 -2.24
N PRO A 12 -3.01 -8.27 -3.54
CA PRO A 12 -4.06 -7.54 -4.24
C PRO A 12 -5.39 -8.28 -4.33
N GLY A 13 -5.36 -9.60 -4.31
CA GLY A 13 -6.56 -10.43 -4.34
C GLY A 13 -7.20 -10.65 -2.98
N GLY A 14 -6.61 -10.12 -1.91
CA GLY A 14 -7.09 -10.27 -0.55
C GLY A 14 -7.93 -9.09 -0.06
N ILE A 15 -8.09 -9.03 1.26
CA ILE A 15 -8.93 -8.01 1.93
C ILE A 15 -8.16 -6.76 2.33
N GLY A 16 -6.84 -6.73 2.09
CA GLY A 16 -5.97 -5.63 2.51
C GLY A 16 -6.39 -4.27 2.00
N PRO A 17 -6.63 -4.10 0.70
CA PRO A 17 -7.04 -2.80 0.16
C PRO A 17 -8.31 -2.23 0.82
N GLU A 18 -9.32 -3.08 1.06
CA GLU A 18 -10.55 -2.66 1.74
C GLU A 18 -10.28 -2.27 3.20
N LEU A 19 -9.50 -3.08 3.92
CA LEU A 19 -9.14 -2.80 5.32
C LEU A 19 -8.38 -1.48 5.46
N ILE A 20 -7.45 -1.21 4.53
CA ILE A 20 -6.68 0.02 4.52
C ILE A 20 -7.61 1.22 4.30
N ALA A 21 -8.56 1.11 3.37
CA ALA A 21 -9.52 2.18 3.13
C ALA A 21 -10.36 2.47 4.37
N LYS A 22 -10.82 1.43 5.07
CA LYS A 22 -11.55 1.58 6.32
C LYS A 22 -10.72 2.24 7.42
N LEU A 23 -9.45 1.84 7.53
CA LEU A 23 -8.53 2.43 8.50
C LEU A 23 -8.34 3.93 8.22
N LEU A 24 -8.08 4.30 6.97
CA LEU A 24 -7.78 5.68 6.59
C LEU A 24 -9.03 6.58 6.59
N ALA A 25 -10.22 6.00 6.61
CA ALA A 25 -11.45 6.76 6.77
C ALA A 25 -11.60 7.32 8.20
N ASP A 26 -10.86 6.80 9.17
CA ASP A 26 -10.83 7.32 10.53
C ASP A 26 -9.87 8.51 10.61
N PRO A 27 -10.38 9.73 10.89
CA PRO A 27 -9.51 10.91 10.95
C PRO A 27 -8.40 10.83 12.00
N GLU A 28 -8.61 10.08 13.09
CA GLU A 28 -7.61 9.95 14.16
C GLU A 28 -6.31 9.33 13.67
N VAL A 29 -6.38 8.42 12.71
CA VAL A 29 -5.20 7.74 12.17
C VAL A 29 -4.22 8.75 11.59
N ARG A 30 -4.73 9.68 10.77
CA ARG A 30 -3.90 10.69 10.11
C ARG A 30 -3.50 11.83 11.04
N GLU A 31 -4.19 12.00 12.14
CA GLU A 31 -3.79 12.94 13.19
C GLU A 31 -2.61 12.42 14.00
N LYS A 32 -2.51 11.10 14.18
CA LYS A 32 -1.49 10.47 15.02
C LYS A 32 -0.24 10.03 14.26
N ALA A 33 -0.31 9.89 12.95
CA ALA A 33 0.80 9.43 12.13
C ALA A 33 0.81 10.13 10.78
N ASP A 34 2.00 10.30 10.23
CA ASP A 34 2.17 10.66 8.83
C ASP A 34 2.13 9.38 8.00
N ILE A 35 1.21 9.31 7.05
CA ILE A 35 0.94 8.11 6.27
C ILE A 35 1.46 8.27 4.85
N LEU A 36 2.22 7.30 4.40
CA LEU A 36 2.66 7.15 3.01
C LEU A 36 2.10 5.85 2.46
N LEU A 37 1.22 5.94 1.47
CA LEU A 37 0.79 4.76 0.74
C LEU A 37 1.89 4.38 -0.27
N ILE A 38 2.24 3.11 -0.31
CA ILE A 38 3.24 2.59 -1.23
C ILE A 38 2.61 1.47 -2.03
N GLY A 39 2.37 1.69 -3.31
CA GLY A 39 1.74 0.70 -4.16
C GLY A 39 1.02 1.30 -5.35
N ASP A 40 0.32 0.43 -6.06
CA ASP A 40 -0.43 0.79 -7.25
C ASP A 40 -1.71 1.55 -6.86
N ARG A 41 -1.88 2.73 -7.42
CA ARG A 41 -3.05 3.57 -7.11
C ARG A 41 -4.36 2.81 -7.27
N HIS A 42 -4.51 2.02 -8.35
CA HIS A 42 -5.76 1.30 -8.61
C HIS A 42 -6.10 0.27 -7.51
N LEU A 43 -5.10 -0.25 -6.81
CA LEU A 43 -5.35 -1.18 -5.68
C LEU A 43 -5.97 -0.44 -4.50
N PHE A 44 -5.46 0.74 -4.18
CA PHE A 44 -6.04 1.55 -3.10
C PHE A 44 -7.43 2.08 -3.48
N GLU A 45 -7.62 2.46 -4.74
CA GLU A 45 -8.94 2.87 -5.25
C GLU A 45 -9.94 1.73 -5.22
N MET A 46 -9.53 0.53 -5.58
CA MET A 46 -10.36 -0.67 -5.48
C MET A 46 -10.81 -0.90 -4.04
N GLY A 47 -9.89 -0.79 -3.09
CA GLY A 47 -10.19 -0.91 -1.67
C GLY A 47 -11.19 0.14 -1.19
N GLN A 48 -11.05 1.37 -1.64
CA GLN A 48 -11.98 2.45 -1.32
C GLN A 48 -13.38 2.15 -1.86
N ALA A 49 -13.49 1.66 -3.08
CA ALA A 49 -14.76 1.26 -3.67
C ALA A 49 -15.42 0.12 -2.87
N GLN A 50 -14.63 -0.88 -2.47
CA GLN A 50 -15.11 -2.00 -1.65
C GLN A 50 -15.59 -1.53 -0.27
N ALA A 51 -14.93 -0.56 0.32
CA ALA A 51 -15.25 -0.02 1.64
C ALA A 51 -16.35 1.05 1.61
N GLY A 52 -16.74 1.53 0.44
CA GLY A 52 -17.66 2.65 0.30
C GLY A 52 -17.09 3.99 0.79
N ALA A 53 -15.77 4.15 0.68
CA ALA A 53 -15.05 5.36 1.10
C ALA A 53 -14.41 6.03 -0.11
N GLU A 54 -14.31 7.36 -0.07
CA GLU A 54 -13.55 8.13 -1.05
C GLU A 54 -12.50 8.95 -0.30
N ILE A 55 -11.23 8.66 -0.59
CA ILE A 55 -10.10 9.36 0.05
C ILE A 55 -9.20 9.85 -1.07
N GLU A 56 -9.00 11.16 -1.13
CA GLU A 56 -8.12 11.75 -2.14
C GLU A 56 -6.66 11.41 -1.82
N MET A 57 -5.94 10.94 -2.83
CA MET A 57 -4.53 10.60 -2.72
C MET A 57 -3.70 11.54 -3.58
N VAL A 58 -2.63 12.07 -2.98
CA VAL A 58 -1.73 13.00 -3.66
C VAL A 58 -0.45 12.27 -4.04
N ALA A 59 -0.19 12.17 -5.35
CA ALA A 59 1.00 11.49 -5.86
C ALA A 59 2.29 12.24 -5.45
N CYS A 60 3.30 11.48 -5.05
CA CYS A 60 4.61 12.01 -4.71
C CYS A 60 5.71 11.02 -5.06
N ASP A 61 6.94 11.50 -5.17
CA ASP A 61 8.12 10.65 -5.08
C ASP A 61 8.67 10.79 -3.66
N ALA A 62 8.45 9.80 -2.82
CA ALA A 62 8.80 9.87 -1.42
C ALA A 62 10.32 9.99 -1.17
N ARG A 63 11.14 9.67 -2.18
CA ARG A 63 12.60 9.82 -2.06
C ARG A 63 13.08 11.24 -2.36
N LYS A 64 12.25 12.03 -3.07
CA LYS A 64 12.62 13.39 -3.50
C LYS A 64 11.78 14.47 -2.84
N ASP A 65 10.52 14.16 -2.52
CA ASP A 65 9.56 15.11 -2.00
C ASP A 65 9.49 15.03 -0.48
N ASP A 66 9.14 16.16 0.16
CA ASP A 66 8.74 16.13 1.56
C ASP A 66 7.28 15.68 1.62
N TRP A 67 7.08 14.37 1.59
CA TRP A 67 5.76 13.77 1.51
C TRP A 67 4.93 13.98 2.79
N THR A 68 5.56 14.34 3.91
CA THR A 68 4.83 14.62 5.15
C THR A 68 4.13 15.98 5.12
N ASP A 69 4.51 16.85 4.19
CA ASP A 69 3.96 18.20 4.03
C ASP A 69 3.32 18.40 2.65
N ILE A 70 2.71 17.38 2.11
CA ILE A 70 2.17 17.41 0.74
C ILE A 70 0.73 17.92 0.66
N GLY A 71 0.09 18.15 1.80
CA GLY A 71 -1.25 18.70 1.84
C GLY A 71 -2.37 17.69 1.63
N GLY A 72 -2.12 16.42 1.93
CA GLY A 72 -3.10 15.33 1.79
C GLY A 72 -2.49 13.98 2.07
N LEU A 73 -3.20 12.93 1.75
CA LEU A 73 -2.71 11.56 1.88
C LEU A 73 -1.74 11.26 0.74
N ALA A 74 -0.47 11.12 1.08
CA ALA A 74 0.59 10.88 0.10
C ALA A 74 0.56 9.45 -0.43
N ILE A 75 0.77 9.29 -1.72
CA ILE A 75 0.97 7.98 -2.34
C ILE A 75 2.24 8.00 -3.19
N HIS A 76 3.15 7.07 -2.89
CA HIS A 76 4.28 6.75 -3.74
C HIS A 76 3.81 5.68 -4.72
N GLU A 77 3.38 6.11 -5.91
CA GLU A 77 2.76 5.22 -6.89
C GLU A 77 3.74 4.21 -7.46
N ARG A 78 3.25 2.98 -7.59
CA ARG A 78 3.97 1.87 -8.19
C ARG A 78 3.15 1.26 -9.32
N GLU A 79 3.81 0.53 -10.19
CA GLU A 79 3.19 -0.22 -11.28
C GLU A 79 3.64 -1.67 -11.17
N THR A 80 3.06 -2.43 -10.24
CA THR A 80 3.45 -3.82 -9.96
C THR A 80 2.51 -4.84 -10.58
N ILE A 81 1.29 -4.43 -10.89
CA ILE A 81 0.26 -5.31 -11.47
C ILE A 81 -0.74 -4.46 -12.26
N ALA A 82 -1.14 -4.93 -13.44
CA ALA A 82 -2.22 -4.30 -14.17
C ALA A 82 -3.57 -4.58 -13.50
N ALA A 83 -4.49 -3.61 -13.56
CA ALA A 83 -5.81 -3.78 -12.95
C ALA A 83 -6.54 -5.03 -13.46
N ASP A 84 -6.40 -5.34 -14.74
CA ASP A 84 -7.02 -6.51 -15.37
C ASP A 84 -6.41 -7.84 -14.92
N ASP A 85 -5.24 -7.83 -14.30
CA ASP A 85 -4.54 -9.02 -13.83
C ASP A 85 -4.84 -9.36 -12.37
N VAL A 86 -5.51 -8.48 -11.65
CA VAL A 86 -5.91 -8.74 -10.26
C VAL A 86 -7.00 -9.82 -10.24
N ARG A 87 -6.77 -10.87 -9.45
CA ARG A 87 -7.74 -11.96 -9.26
C ARG A 87 -8.10 -12.04 -7.80
N LEU A 88 -9.34 -11.70 -7.48
CA LEU A 88 -9.83 -11.72 -6.10
C LEU A 88 -9.95 -13.16 -5.60
N ALA A 89 -9.46 -13.37 -4.37
CA ALA A 89 -9.52 -14.67 -3.68
C ALA A 89 -8.83 -15.82 -4.44
N GLU A 90 -7.84 -15.50 -5.28
CA GLU A 90 -7.08 -16.50 -6.03
C GLU A 90 -5.60 -16.40 -5.74
N VAL A 91 -4.91 -17.53 -5.82
CA VAL A 91 -3.45 -17.61 -5.75
C VAL A 91 -2.91 -17.48 -7.16
N THR A 92 -2.28 -16.35 -7.47
CA THR A 92 -1.66 -16.12 -8.78
C THR A 92 -0.25 -15.56 -8.64
N TYR A 93 0.58 -15.80 -9.64
CA TYR A 93 1.89 -15.19 -9.72
C TYR A 93 1.80 -13.67 -9.69
N ALA A 94 0.88 -13.09 -10.47
CA ALA A 94 0.74 -11.64 -10.57
C ALA A 94 0.41 -11.01 -9.21
N ASN A 95 -0.54 -11.59 -8.47
CA ASN A 95 -0.87 -11.12 -7.13
C ASN A 95 0.34 -11.21 -6.19
N GLY A 96 1.03 -12.34 -6.18
CA GLY A 96 2.19 -12.55 -5.34
C GLY A 96 3.36 -11.64 -5.71
N HIS A 97 3.60 -11.44 -7.00
CA HIS A 97 4.64 -10.53 -7.48
C HIS A 97 4.37 -9.08 -7.03
N SER A 98 3.14 -8.63 -7.15
CA SER A 98 2.75 -7.28 -6.70
C SER A 98 3.00 -7.12 -5.20
N ALA A 99 2.52 -8.07 -4.39
CA ALA A 99 2.70 -8.03 -2.94
C ALA A 99 4.18 -8.00 -2.55
N LEU A 100 4.99 -8.85 -3.15
CA LEU A 100 6.42 -8.94 -2.86
C LEU A 100 7.17 -7.68 -3.31
N SER A 101 6.85 -7.16 -4.48
CA SER A 101 7.48 -5.96 -5.02
C SER A 101 7.20 -4.74 -4.14
N ASN A 102 5.97 -4.56 -3.69
CA ASN A 102 5.62 -3.47 -2.79
C ASN A 102 6.26 -3.62 -1.41
N LEU A 103 6.34 -4.85 -0.90
CA LEU A 103 7.03 -5.11 0.36
C LEU A 103 8.52 -4.75 0.26
N ASN A 104 9.19 -5.15 -0.80
CA ASN A 104 10.59 -4.82 -1.00
C ASN A 104 10.82 -3.32 -1.08
N CYS A 105 9.96 -2.58 -1.78
CA CYS A 105 10.03 -1.13 -1.85
C CYS A 105 9.90 -0.50 -0.46
N ALA A 106 8.92 -0.95 0.33
CA ALA A 106 8.70 -0.43 1.68
C ALA A 106 9.89 -0.74 2.60
N LEU A 107 10.47 -1.93 2.51
CA LEU A 107 11.65 -2.31 3.30
C LEU A 107 12.85 -1.43 2.96
N GLU A 108 13.07 -1.15 1.69
CA GLU A 108 14.14 -0.24 1.27
C GLU A 108 13.93 1.17 1.81
N MET A 109 12.70 1.67 1.78
CA MET A 109 12.36 2.99 2.32
C MET A 109 12.55 3.05 3.83
N ALA A 110 12.21 1.99 4.55
CA ALA A 110 12.45 1.91 5.99
C ALA A 110 13.96 1.89 6.30
N ARG A 111 14.71 1.10 5.55
CA ARG A 111 16.19 1.06 5.67
C ARG A 111 16.81 2.43 5.45
N ASP A 112 16.30 3.17 4.46
CA ASP A 112 16.86 4.47 4.07
C ASP A 112 16.30 5.63 4.90
N GLY A 113 15.48 5.35 5.91
CA GLY A 113 14.97 6.36 6.84
C GLY A 113 13.84 7.22 6.30
N ILE A 114 13.20 6.83 5.18
CA ILE A 114 12.08 7.57 4.59
C ILE A 114 10.82 7.36 5.39
N ILE A 115 10.64 6.16 5.94
CA ILE A 115 9.55 5.80 6.85
C ILE A 115 10.12 5.15 8.11
N ASP A 116 9.37 5.20 9.20
CA ASP A 116 9.78 4.64 10.49
C ASP A 116 9.24 3.23 10.71
N ALA A 117 8.11 2.89 10.09
CA ALA A 117 7.46 1.60 10.25
C ALA A 117 6.66 1.25 9.01
N ILE A 118 6.35 -0.02 8.84
CA ILE A 118 5.55 -0.55 7.74
C ILE A 118 4.31 -1.20 8.32
N THR A 119 3.15 -0.83 7.75
CA THR A 119 1.88 -1.52 7.97
C THR A 119 1.44 -2.12 6.65
N PHE A 120 0.94 -3.33 6.66
CA PHE A 120 0.56 -4.01 5.44
C PHE A 120 -0.77 -4.75 5.61
N GLY A 121 -1.51 -4.87 4.49
CA GLY A 121 -2.64 -5.78 4.41
C GLY A 121 -2.15 -7.23 4.43
N PRO A 122 -3.04 -8.19 4.70
CA PRO A 122 -2.66 -9.59 4.74
C PRO A 122 -2.01 -10.07 3.45
N PHE A 123 -0.97 -10.90 3.59
CA PHE A 123 -0.33 -11.57 2.46
C PHE A 123 -0.96 -12.95 2.26
N ASN A 124 -0.94 -13.40 1.02
CA ASN A 124 -1.26 -14.79 0.69
C ASN A 124 0.06 -15.55 0.55
N LYS A 125 0.35 -16.43 1.48
CA LYS A 125 1.61 -17.17 1.51
C LYS A 125 1.84 -17.99 0.24
N ALA A 126 0.80 -18.64 -0.26
CA ALA A 126 0.90 -19.45 -1.49
C ALA A 126 1.21 -18.55 -2.70
N ALA A 127 0.62 -17.38 -2.80
CA ALA A 127 0.91 -16.43 -3.88
C ALA A 127 2.35 -15.91 -3.81
N LEU A 128 2.86 -15.63 -2.61
CA LEU A 128 4.26 -15.22 -2.44
C LEU A 128 5.22 -16.31 -2.91
N ILE A 129 4.92 -17.57 -2.62
CA ILE A 129 5.73 -18.70 -3.08
C ILE A 129 5.69 -18.79 -4.60
N GLU A 130 4.52 -18.64 -5.24
CA GLU A 130 4.39 -18.61 -6.69
C GLU A 130 5.25 -17.50 -7.32
N ALA A 131 5.39 -16.36 -6.62
CA ALA A 131 6.21 -15.23 -7.08
C ALA A 131 7.71 -15.41 -6.82
N GLY A 132 8.13 -16.51 -6.20
CA GLY A 132 9.53 -16.82 -5.99
C GLY A 132 10.06 -16.65 -4.59
N LEU A 133 9.22 -16.36 -3.61
CA LEU A 133 9.62 -16.34 -2.20
C LEU A 133 9.71 -17.79 -1.72
N GLY A 134 10.90 -18.27 -1.61
CA GLY A 134 11.10 -19.67 -1.24
C GLY A 134 11.90 -19.87 0.00
#